data_4a680ccd47b8e685e55ebfbb7e917865
#
_entry.id   4a680ccd47b8e685e55ebfbb7e917865
#
_cell.length_a   1.000
_cell.length_b   1.000
_cell.length_c   1.000
_cell.angle_alpha   90.00
_cell.angle_beta   90.00
_cell.angle_gamma   90.00
#
_symmetry.space_group_name_H-M   'P 1'
#
loop_
_entity.id
_entity.type
_entity.pdbx_description
1 polymer ?
#
loop_
_entity_poly.entity_id
_entity_poly.type
_entity_poly.pdbx_seq_one_letter_code
_entity_poly.pdbx_strand_id
1 'polypeptide(L)'
;YTYDGDWRSASSLEPWGGMAFKSSSSTRLFIEPPNSSISLAREGRNDLTEGEWIVDITANNGFGTDNLNRVGVKHAAQDGYDPLDGYEPPMLPGGVSLRIPHDDWEENNDIYTKDIRSFTEEGQVWDMEVVSGDPDFNTWITFEGLESIPEGFEIFLIDKSTKTAQNLKWKPEYIFD
;
A
#
# COMPACT_ATOMS: atom_id res chain seq x y z
N TYR A 1 26.25 3.90 -10.87
CA TYR A 1 25.75 4.69 -12.00
C TYR A 1 24.24 4.81 -11.89
N THR A 2 23.72 6.00 -12.13
CA THR A 2 22.28 6.26 -12.32
C THR A 2 21.98 6.44 -13.79
N TYR A 3 20.75 6.17 -14.20
CA TYR A 3 20.28 6.34 -15.57
C TYR A 3 19.20 7.43 -15.61
N ASP A 4 19.47 8.45 -16.41
CA ASP A 4 18.53 9.57 -16.66
C ASP A 4 18.62 9.92 -18.16
N GLY A 5 18.19 8.96 -19.03
CA GLY A 5 18.41 9.06 -20.47
C GLY A 5 19.87 8.82 -20.89
N ASP A 6 20.81 8.86 -19.94
CA ASP A 6 22.23 8.51 -20.10
C ASP A 6 22.81 7.98 -18.79
N TRP A 7 23.89 7.18 -18.84
CA TRP A 7 24.55 6.64 -17.66
C TRP A 7 25.49 7.66 -17.03
N ARG A 8 25.29 7.95 -15.74
CA ARG A 8 26.15 8.86 -14.96
C ARG A 8 26.68 8.18 -13.71
N SER A 9 27.92 8.52 -13.36
CA SER A 9 28.45 8.13 -12.06
C SER A 9 27.64 8.75 -10.93
N ALA A 10 27.25 7.95 -9.94
CA ALA A 10 26.55 8.39 -8.76
C ALA A 10 27.35 8.02 -7.52
N SER A 11 27.48 8.95 -6.58
CA SER A 11 28.11 8.77 -5.26
C SER A 11 27.08 8.59 -4.13
N SER A 12 25.80 8.82 -4.41
CA SER A 12 24.69 8.65 -3.49
C SER A 12 23.55 7.92 -4.18
N LEU A 13 22.77 7.22 -3.39
CA LEU A 13 21.51 6.61 -3.81
C LEU A 13 20.40 7.59 -3.45
N GLU A 14 19.78 8.17 -4.47
CA GLU A 14 18.60 9.01 -4.24
C GLU A 14 17.37 8.12 -3.99
N PRO A 15 16.45 8.53 -3.12
CA PRO A 15 15.18 7.86 -2.96
C PRO A 15 14.51 7.69 -4.32
N TRP A 16 13.98 6.49 -4.60
CA TRP A 16 13.30 6.14 -5.87
C TRP A 16 14.20 6.17 -7.11
N GLY A 17 15.50 6.38 -6.96
CA GLY A 17 16.48 6.31 -8.04
C GLY A 17 16.90 4.87 -8.33
N GLY A 18 16.77 4.42 -9.56
CA GLY A 18 17.39 3.17 -10.01
C GLY A 18 18.92 3.30 -10.08
N MET A 19 19.66 2.30 -9.59
CA MET A 19 21.12 2.27 -9.67
C MET A 19 21.61 1.00 -10.33
N ALA A 20 22.55 1.12 -11.27
CA ALA A 20 23.31 0.00 -11.78
C ALA A 20 24.68 -0.07 -11.10
N PHE A 21 25.02 -1.25 -10.62
CA PHE A 21 26.29 -1.54 -9.97
C PHE A 21 27.06 -2.56 -10.81
N LYS A 22 28.32 -2.27 -11.09
CA LYS A 22 29.22 -3.17 -11.82
C LYS A 22 30.43 -3.48 -10.96
N SER A 23 30.72 -4.77 -10.73
CA SER A 23 31.93 -5.24 -10.09
C SER A 23 32.72 -6.14 -11.04
N SER A 24 34.04 -6.06 -10.98
CA SER A 24 34.95 -6.94 -11.72
C SER A 24 35.26 -8.25 -10.99
N SER A 25 34.78 -8.39 -9.77
CA SER A 25 34.96 -9.57 -8.94
C SER A 25 33.70 -9.87 -8.12
N SER A 26 33.62 -11.06 -7.53
CA SER A 26 32.54 -11.37 -6.60
C SER A 26 32.58 -10.40 -5.41
N THR A 27 31.54 -9.57 -5.29
CA THR A 27 31.46 -8.49 -4.31
C THR A 27 30.09 -8.55 -3.63
N ARG A 28 30.06 -8.28 -2.32
CA ARG A 28 28.83 -8.12 -1.58
C ARG A 28 28.55 -6.61 -1.45
N LEU A 29 27.46 -6.16 -2.02
CA LEU A 29 26.96 -4.81 -1.78
C LEU A 29 26.30 -4.79 -0.39
N PHE A 30 26.79 -3.92 0.47
CA PHE A 30 26.18 -3.64 1.77
C PHE A 30 25.52 -2.27 1.68
N ILE A 31 24.21 -2.25 1.81
CA ILE A 31 23.44 -1.01 1.95
C ILE A 31 23.08 -0.93 3.42
N GLU A 32 23.76 -0.05 4.16
CA GLU A 32 23.35 0.23 5.52
C GLU A 32 21.95 0.87 5.45
N PRO A 33 20.98 0.36 6.21
CA PRO A 33 19.75 1.11 6.38
C PRO A 33 20.14 2.49 6.91
N PRO A 34 19.51 3.58 6.46
CA PRO A 34 19.74 4.90 7.01
C PRO A 34 19.63 4.76 8.51
N ASN A 35 20.57 5.35 9.27
CA ASN A 35 20.59 5.31 10.74
C ASN A 35 19.20 5.66 11.23
N SER A 36 18.44 4.60 11.41
CA SER A 36 17.01 4.69 11.50
C SER A 36 16.59 4.90 12.92
N SER A 37 16.47 6.11 13.20
CA SER A 37 15.24 6.58 13.83
C SER A 37 14.14 6.91 12.79
N ILE A 38 14.35 6.63 11.51
CA ILE A 38 13.22 6.34 10.63
C ILE A 38 12.87 4.88 10.92
N SER A 39 12.19 4.64 12.05
CA SER A 39 11.21 3.61 12.01
C SER A 39 10.38 3.94 10.76
N LEU A 40 10.23 2.99 9.88
CA LEU A 40 8.98 2.81 9.16
C LEU A 40 7.97 2.45 10.26
N ALA A 41 7.86 3.35 11.26
CA ALA A 41 6.78 3.34 12.19
C ALA A 41 5.59 3.49 11.26
N ARG A 42 4.83 2.45 11.09
CA ARG A 42 3.43 2.58 10.77
C ARG A 42 3.01 3.82 11.53
N GLU A 43 2.81 4.94 10.80
CA GLU A 43 2.38 6.20 11.42
C GLU A 43 1.27 5.86 12.37
N GLY A 44 1.51 6.21 13.65
CA GLY A 44 0.87 5.45 14.72
C GLY A 44 -0.63 5.56 14.65
N ARG A 45 -1.30 4.42 14.71
CA ARG A 45 -2.70 4.33 15.15
C ARG A 45 -2.91 5.06 16.49
N ASN A 46 -1.84 5.36 17.21
CA ASN A 46 -1.86 6.02 18.51
C ASN A 46 -2.19 7.52 18.45
N ASP A 47 -2.20 8.12 17.26
CA ASP A 47 -2.44 9.55 17.07
C ASP A 47 -3.81 9.82 16.41
N LEU A 48 -4.70 8.83 16.35
CA LEU A 48 -6.04 9.00 15.81
C LEU A 48 -6.91 9.80 16.78
N THR A 49 -7.57 10.82 16.28
CA THR A 49 -8.57 11.59 17.02
C THR A 49 -9.97 11.00 16.84
N GLU A 50 -10.95 11.52 17.57
CA GLU A 50 -12.33 11.02 17.52
C GLU A 50 -12.87 11.04 16.08
N GLY A 51 -13.37 9.91 15.62
CA GLY A 51 -13.91 9.73 14.26
C GLY A 51 -12.88 9.35 13.20
N GLU A 52 -11.59 9.50 13.48
CA GLU A 52 -10.53 9.03 12.58
C GLU A 52 -10.29 7.51 12.74
N TRP A 53 -9.96 6.87 11.66
CA TRP A 53 -9.62 5.45 11.66
C TRP A 53 -8.70 5.07 10.52
N ILE A 54 -7.94 4.00 10.72
CA ILE A 54 -6.97 3.49 9.74
C ILE A 54 -7.06 1.96 9.72
N VAL A 55 -7.11 1.41 8.53
CA VAL A 55 -7.01 -0.03 8.26
C VAL A 55 -5.78 -0.29 7.41
N ASP A 56 -4.88 -1.10 7.92
CA ASP A 56 -3.74 -1.62 7.19
C ASP A 56 -4.15 -2.90 6.46
N ILE A 57 -3.73 -3.04 5.22
CA ILE A 57 -4.05 -4.18 4.37
C ILE A 57 -2.75 -4.83 3.92
N THR A 58 -2.67 -6.14 4.08
CA THR A 58 -1.51 -6.92 3.62
C THR A 58 -1.99 -7.94 2.58
N ALA A 59 -1.40 -7.89 1.39
CA ALA A 59 -1.58 -8.93 0.37
C ALA A 59 -0.41 -9.90 0.40
N ASN A 60 -0.69 -11.19 0.16
CA ASN A 60 0.31 -12.23 0.15
C ASN A 60 -0.07 -13.32 -0.88
N ASN A 61 0.93 -13.87 -1.58
CA ASN A 61 0.74 -15.00 -2.49
C ASN A 61 1.65 -16.19 -2.19
N GLY A 62 2.22 -16.25 -0.98
CA GLY A 62 3.16 -17.29 -0.58
C GLY A 62 4.60 -17.10 -1.07
N PHE A 63 4.79 -16.35 -2.16
CA PHE A 63 6.12 -15.98 -2.67
C PHE A 63 6.53 -14.56 -2.22
N GLY A 64 5.59 -13.62 -2.25
CA GLY A 64 5.81 -12.22 -1.88
C GLY A 64 4.72 -11.69 -0.97
N THR A 65 5.05 -10.60 -0.29
CA THR A 65 4.14 -9.88 0.59
C THR A 65 4.17 -8.41 0.24
N ASP A 66 3.00 -7.82 0.10
CA ASP A 66 2.79 -6.39 -0.01
C ASP A 66 2.03 -5.92 1.24
N ASN A 67 2.71 -5.19 2.11
CA ASN A 67 2.21 -4.77 3.42
C ASN A 67 2.22 -3.25 3.64
N LEU A 68 2.33 -2.49 2.55
CA LEU A 68 2.35 -1.02 2.62
C LEU A 68 0.97 -0.39 2.47
N ASN A 69 -0.04 -1.21 2.20
CA ASN A 69 -1.36 -0.73 1.83
C ASN A 69 -2.16 -0.24 3.04
N ARG A 70 -2.83 0.87 2.85
CA ARG A 70 -3.58 1.53 3.92
C ARG A 70 -4.76 2.31 3.36
N VAL A 71 -5.91 2.16 4.00
CA VAL A 71 -7.07 3.02 3.79
C VAL A 71 -7.54 3.60 5.11
N GLY A 72 -8.22 4.71 5.06
CA GLY A 72 -8.72 5.31 6.29
C GLY A 72 -9.34 6.68 6.10
N VAL A 73 -9.67 7.27 7.24
CA VAL A 73 -10.28 8.59 7.32
C VAL A 73 -9.55 9.42 8.35
N LYS A 74 -9.15 10.63 7.95
CA LYS A 74 -8.54 11.64 8.84
C LYS A 74 -9.16 13.01 8.61
N HIS A 75 -9.25 13.82 9.66
CA HIS A 75 -9.76 15.19 9.55
C HIS A 75 -8.88 16.10 8.69
N ALA A 76 -7.59 15.80 8.64
CA ALA A 76 -6.61 16.56 7.84
C ALA A 76 -6.53 16.12 6.38
N ALA A 77 -7.19 15.00 6.02
CA ALA A 77 -7.17 14.46 4.67
C ALA A 77 -8.17 15.14 3.74
N GLN A 78 -7.97 14.97 2.44
CA GLN A 78 -8.87 15.38 1.38
C GLN A 78 -9.40 14.15 0.64
N ASP A 79 -10.47 14.27 -0.13
CA ASP A 79 -10.99 13.16 -0.95
C ASP A 79 -10.24 13.02 -2.28
N GLY A 80 -9.44 14.02 -2.67
CA GLY A 80 -8.48 13.97 -3.76
C GLY A 80 -7.06 13.76 -3.20
N TYR A 81 -6.08 13.66 -4.09
CA TYR A 81 -4.69 13.48 -3.71
C TYR A 81 -4.19 14.51 -2.70
N ASP A 82 -3.55 14.02 -1.64
CA ASP A 82 -2.84 14.84 -0.65
C ASP A 82 -1.56 14.13 -0.11
N PRO A 83 -0.76 14.78 0.75
CA PRO A 83 0.47 14.18 1.29
C PRO A 83 0.27 12.96 2.20
N LEU A 84 -0.95 12.61 2.58
CA LEU A 84 -1.26 11.40 3.35
C LEU A 84 -1.38 10.16 2.46
N ASP A 85 -1.56 10.38 1.15
CA ASP A 85 -1.61 9.31 0.17
C ASP A 85 -0.20 8.85 -0.23
N GLY A 86 -0.12 7.67 -0.78
CA GLY A 86 1.15 7.10 -1.18
C GLY A 86 1.05 6.32 -2.48
N TYR A 87 1.94 6.62 -3.42
CA TYR A 87 2.04 5.87 -4.67
C TYR A 87 2.41 4.41 -4.45
N GLU A 88 1.85 3.54 -5.27
CA GLU A 88 2.18 2.12 -5.27
C GLU A 88 3.60 1.90 -5.84
N PRO A 89 4.49 1.22 -5.10
CA PRO A 89 5.79 0.85 -5.63
C PRO A 89 5.67 -0.23 -6.71
N PRO A 90 6.63 -0.33 -7.64
CA PRO A 90 6.63 -1.37 -8.64
C PRO A 90 6.64 -2.77 -8.02
N MET A 91 5.73 -3.63 -8.48
CA MET A 91 5.68 -5.03 -8.05
C MET A 91 6.93 -5.79 -8.48
N LEU A 92 7.49 -6.58 -7.57
CA LEU A 92 8.59 -7.50 -7.90
C LEU A 92 8.09 -8.70 -8.74
N PRO A 93 8.92 -9.25 -9.64
CA PRO A 93 8.55 -10.43 -10.41
C PRO A 93 8.15 -11.60 -9.50
N GLY A 94 6.99 -12.21 -9.78
CA GLY A 94 6.42 -13.29 -8.98
C GLY A 94 5.75 -12.84 -7.68
N GLY A 95 5.87 -11.56 -7.31
CA GLY A 95 5.26 -11.01 -6.10
C GLY A 95 3.75 -10.80 -6.21
N VAL A 96 3.22 -10.09 -5.24
CA VAL A 96 1.84 -9.63 -5.18
C VAL A 96 1.83 -8.11 -4.99
N SER A 97 0.81 -7.44 -5.49
CA SER A 97 0.59 -6.01 -5.30
C SER A 97 -0.91 -5.78 -5.10
N LEU A 98 -1.26 -5.07 -4.04
CA LEU A 98 -2.60 -4.53 -3.85
C LEU A 98 -2.56 -3.06 -4.27
N ARG A 99 -3.46 -2.68 -5.13
CA ARG A 99 -3.46 -1.39 -5.84
C ARG A 99 -4.76 -0.67 -5.61
N ILE A 100 -4.68 0.63 -5.41
CA ILE A 100 -5.82 1.54 -5.34
C ILE A 100 -5.72 2.47 -6.55
N PRO A 101 -6.38 2.16 -7.68
CA PRO A 101 -6.33 3.01 -8.87
C PRO A 101 -7.20 4.25 -8.69
N HIS A 102 -6.68 5.39 -9.11
CA HIS A 102 -7.38 6.67 -9.12
C HIS A 102 -7.37 7.30 -10.51
N ASP A 103 -8.23 6.76 -11.39
CA ASP A 103 -8.50 7.35 -12.70
C ASP A 103 -9.32 8.65 -12.60
N ASP A 104 -9.92 8.90 -11.44
CA ASP A 104 -10.76 10.06 -11.11
C ASP A 104 -9.95 11.27 -10.58
N TRP A 105 -8.69 11.10 -10.23
CA TRP A 105 -7.82 12.18 -9.76
C TRP A 105 -7.06 12.82 -10.93
N GLU A 106 -7.65 13.83 -11.57
CA GLU A 106 -7.22 14.45 -12.82
C GLU A 106 -5.70 14.57 -13.04
N GLU A 107 -5.00 15.37 -12.22
CA GLU A 107 -3.55 15.59 -12.33
C GLU A 107 -2.72 14.49 -11.64
N ASN A 108 -3.33 13.70 -10.78
CA ASN A 108 -2.72 12.64 -9.99
C ASN A 108 -3.33 11.27 -10.32
N ASN A 109 -3.76 11.09 -11.56
CA ASN A 109 -4.23 9.82 -12.08
C ASN A 109 -3.07 8.82 -12.08
N ASP A 110 -3.06 7.93 -11.08
CA ASP A 110 -2.02 6.92 -10.87
C ASP A 110 -2.56 5.79 -9.97
N ILE A 111 -1.67 4.91 -9.56
CA ILE A 111 -1.95 3.78 -8.68
C ILE A 111 -1.33 4.06 -7.32
N TYR A 112 -2.11 3.84 -6.28
CA TYR A 112 -1.73 4.14 -4.90
C TYR A 112 -1.69 2.89 -4.04
N THR A 113 -0.88 2.93 -3.00
CA THR A 113 -0.83 1.95 -1.89
C THR A 113 -1.54 2.51 -0.65
N LYS A 114 -1.67 3.83 -0.56
CA LYS A 114 -2.39 4.51 0.53
C LYS A 114 -3.38 5.49 -0.05
N ASP A 115 -4.59 5.47 0.49
CA ASP A 115 -5.67 6.42 0.20
C ASP A 115 -6.39 6.76 1.50
N ILE A 116 -6.10 7.94 2.04
CA ILE A 116 -6.64 8.46 3.29
C ILE A 116 -7.56 9.62 2.97
N ARG A 117 -8.83 9.47 3.25
CA ARG A 117 -9.87 10.42 2.85
C ARG A 117 -10.33 11.32 3.98
N SER A 118 -11.05 12.36 3.62
CA SER A 118 -11.65 13.29 4.58
C SER A 118 -12.71 12.59 5.44
N PHE A 119 -12.90 13.14 6.65
CA PHE A 119 -13.98 12.66 7.51
C PHE A 119 -15.35 12.95 6.92
N THR A 120 -16.19 11.94 6.91
CA THR A 120 -17.61 12.06 6.52
C THR A 120 -18.50 11.20 7.41
N GLU A 121 -19.73 11.60 7.61
CA GLU A 121 -20.78 10.78 8.25
C GLU A 121 -21.40 9.77 7.27
N GLU A 122 -21.11 9.92 5.99
CA GLU A 122 -21.52 9.00 4.93
C GLU A 122 -20.53 7.85 4.77
N GLY A 123 -20.94 6.80 4.09
CA GLY A 123 -20.04 5.68 3.78
C GLY A 123 -18.99 6.06 2.75
N GLN A 124 -17.82 5.46 2.86
CA GLN A 124 -16.72 5.55 1.89
C GLN A 124 -16.55 4.23 1.15
N VAL A 125 -16.08 4.30 -0.09
CA VAL A 125 -15.80 3.14 -0.93
C VAL A 125 -14.41 3.26 -1.54
N TRP A 126 -13.56 2.28 -1.30
CA TRP A 126 -12.25 2.15 -1.95
C TRP A 126 -12.32 1.04 -3.00
N ASP A 127 -12.07 1.38 -4.25
CA ASP A 127 -11.86 0.39 -5.30
C ASP A 127 -10.41 -0.08 -5.25
N MET A 128 -10.23 -1.40 -5.25
CA MET A 128 -8.90 -2.02 -5.12
C MET A 128 -8.75 -3.14 -6.15
N GLU A 129 -7.51 -3.35 -6.56
CA GLU A 129 -7.10 -4.46 -7.41
C GLU A 129 -6.00 -5.26 -6.71
N VAL A 130 -6.10 -6.57 -6.74
CA VAL A 130 -5.03 -7.47 -6.30
C VAL A 130 -4.43 -8.14 -7.52
N VAL A 131 -3.13 -7.94 -7.72
CA VAL A 131 -2.38 -8.50 -8.84
C VAL A 131 -1.35 -9.49 -8.30
N SER A 132 -1.42 -10.74 -8.73
CA SER A 132 -0.41 -11.75 -8.45
C SER A 132 0.50 -11.94 -9.67
N GLY A 133 1.80 -11.96 -9.45
CA GLY A 133 2.78 -12.21 -10.50
C GLY A 133 2.87 -13.68 -10.90
N ASP A 134 2.27 -14.57 -10.16
CA ASP A 134 2.19 -16.01 -10.45
C ASP A 134 0.78 -16.52 -10.15
N PRO A 135 0.04 -16.97 -11.18
CA PRO A 135 -1.33 -17.44 -11.02
C PRO A 135 -1.44 -18.83 -10.32
N ASP A 136 -0.32 -19.54 -10.17
CA ASP A 136 -0.33 -20.86 -9.54
C ASP A 136 -0.29 -20.76 -7.99
N PHE A 137 -0.07 -19.55 -7.46
CA PHE A 137 -0.09 -19.31 -6.02
C PHE A 137 -1.43 -18.77 -5.54
N ASN A 138 -1.94 -19.35 -4.46
CA ASN A 138 -3.09 -18.80 -3.77
C ASN A 138 -2.75 -17.41 -3.23
N THR A 139 -3.62 -16.46 -3.51
CA THR A 139 -3.48 -15.09 -3.04
C THR A 139 -4.50 -14.81 -1.95
N TRP A 140 -4.06 -14.14 -0.89
CA TRP A 140 -4.96 -13.70 0.19
C TRP A 140 -4.60 -12.31 0.67
N ILE A 141 -5.58 -11.66 1.28
CA ILE A 141 -5.42 -10.36 1.94
C ILE A 141 -5.88 -10.45 3.38
N THR A 142 -5.20 -9.69 4.24
CA THR A 142 -5.55 -9.54 5.66
C THR A 142 -5.71 -8.08 6.02
N PHE A 143 -6.57 -7.81 6.99
CA PHE A 143 -6.90 -6.46 7.43
C PHE A 143 -6.60 -6.31 8.92
N GLU A 144 -5.90 -5.23 9.29
CA GLU A 144 -5.56 -4.88 10.65
C GLU A 144 -6.03 -3.46 10.97
N GLY A 145 -6.39 -3.18 12.22
CA GLY A 145 -6.87 -1.87 12.66
C GLY A 145 -8.37 -1.67 12.58
N LEU A 146 -9.11 -2.74 12.33
CA LEU A 146 -10.56 -2.72 12.25
C LEU A 146 -11.22 -2.25 13.56
N GLU A 147 -10.51 -2.37 14.67
CA GLU A 147 -10.92 -1.86 15.98
C GLU A 147 -10.93 -0.34 16.08
N SER A 148 -10.22 0.35 15.16
CA SER A 148 -10.21 1.82 15.09
C SER A 148 -11.48 2.40 14.43
N ILE A 149 -12.23 1.57 13.73
CA ILE A 149 -13.46 2.00 13.04
C ILE A 149 -14.53 2.34 14.07
N PRO A 150 -15.10 3.57 14.03
CA PRO A 150 -16.08 4.00 15.01
C PRO A 150 -17.29 3.06 15.13
N GLU A 151 -17.87 3.03 16.33
CA GLU A 151 -19.14 2.32 16.55
C GLU A 151 -20.22 2.88 15.62
N GLY A 152 -21.02 1.98 15.04
CA GLY A 152 -22.07 2.36 14.10
C GLY A 152 -21.68 2.25 12.63
N PHE A 153 -20.38 2.13 12.32
CA PHE A 153 -19.93 1.81 10.96
C PHE A 153 -19.62 0.32 10.82
N GLU A 154 -20.01 -0.23 9.69
CA GLU A 154 -19.66 -1.57 9.24
C GLU A 154 -18.69 -1.48 8.06
N ILE A 155 -17.75 -2.41 7.97
CA ILE A 155 -16.81 -2.49 6.85
C ILE A 155 -16.96 -3.81 6.13
N PHE A 156 -17.12 -3.74 4.82
CA PHE A 156 -17.29 -4.90 3.96
C PHE A 156 -16.24 -4.94 2.87
N LEU A 157 -15.68 -6.11 2.64
CA LEU A 157 -15.03 -6.43 1.38
C LEU A 157 -16.09 -6.93 0.40
N ILE A 158 -16.07 -6.37 -0.80
CA ILE A 158 -16.93 -6.81 -1.91
C ILE A 158 -16.02 -7.29 -3.04
N ASP A 159 -16.00 -8.59 -3.27
CA ASP A 159 -15.34 -9.13 -4.45
C ASP A 159 -16.29 -9.01 -5.65
N LYS A 160 -15.93 -8.14 -6.58
CA LYS A 160 -16.72 -7.84 -7.78
C LYS A 160 -16.72 -9.02 -8.77
N SER A 161 -15.68 -9.87 -8.75
CA SER A 161 -15.55 -11.01 -9.67
C SER A 161 -16.48 -12.16 -9.28
N THR A 162 -16.49 -12.52 -8.01
CA THR A 162 -17.33 -13.59 -7.45
C THR A 162 -18.70 -13.10 -6.99
N LYS A 163 -18.91 -11.77 -6.91
CA LYS A 163 -20.11 -11.11 -6.39
C LYS A 163 -20.43 -11.50 -4.95
N THR A 164 -19.39 -11.65 -4.14
CA THR A 164 -19.51 -11.97 -2.72
C THR A 164 -19.20 -10.75 -1.88
N ALA A 165 -19.81 -10.69 -0.69
CA ALA A 165 -19.56 -9.66 0.30
C ALA A 165 -19.23 -10.31 1.65
N GLN A 166 -18.23 -9.77 2.33
CA GLN A 166 -17.76 -10.27 3.62
C GLN A 166 -17.62 -9.11 4.60
N ASN A 167 -18.21 -9.24 5.78
CA ASN A 167 -17.99 -8.29 6.88
C ASN A 167 -16.61 -8.54 7.48
N LEU A 168 -15.74 -7.52 7.42
CA LEU A 168 -14.36 -7.64 7.86
C LEU A 168 -14.19 -7.63 9.37
N LYS A 169 -15.13 -7.07 10.13
CA LYS A 169 -15.12 -7.16 11.60
C LYS A 169 -15.27 -8.59 12.10
N TRP A 170 -15.91 -9.46 11.30
CA TRP A 170 -16.11 -10.87 11.65
C TRP A 170 -15.05 -11.80 11.05
N LYS A 171 -14.58 -11.47 9.86
CA LYS A 171 -13.56 -12.25 9.17
C LYS A 171 -12.58 -11.31 8.47
N PRO A 172 -11.45 -10.97 9.13
CA PRO A 172 -10.48 -9.98 8.65
C PRO A 172 -9.48 -10.55 7.63
N GLU A 173 -9.84 -11.62 6.96
CA GLU A 173 -9.02 -12.29 5.94
C GLU A 173 -9.90 -12.70 4.77
N TYR A 174 -9.39 -12.52 3.55
CA TYR A 174 -10.03 -12.99 2.32
C TYR A 174 -9.03 -13.72 1.45
N ILE A 175 -9.44 -14.89 0.94
CA ILE A 175 -8.64 -15.74 0.04
C ILE A 175 -9.30 -15.66 -1.34
N PHE A 176 -8.51 -15.34 -2.34
CA PHE A 176 -8.94 -15.35 -3.73
C PHE A 176 -8.85 -16.79 -4.28
N ASP A 177 -9.90 -17.21 -4.99
CA ASP A 177 -9.97 -18.51 -5.67
C ASP A 177 -9.33 -18.45 -7.06
#